data_31310271f486ed8aeeef577a300fc6a1
#
_entry.id   31310271f486ed8aeeef577a300fc6a1
#
_cell.length_a   1.000
_cell.length_b   1.000
_cell.length_c   1.000
_cell.angle_alpha   90.00
_cell.angle_beta   90.00
_cell.angle_gamma   90.00
#
_symmetry.space_group_name_H-M   'P 1'
#
loop_
_entity.id
_entity.type
_entity.pdbx_description
1 polymer ?
#
loop_
_entity_poly.entity_id
_entity_poly.type
_entity_poly.pdbx_seq_one_letter_code
_entity_poly.pdbx_strand_id
1 'polypeptide(L)'
;MDFSTLLNGLADSLRELTGTLSILAEDLTAAASIWYDGLGWPTRIALTVAAGALVLLLISRFFRRRSHAFQAISGDLNQRTRPARMLGYVSSIVFVGGVAVWSSVALLASAVVADGVVSPEGYRKTVQHLEGGIIGAIHVKEGDKVGVGEVLISLKTTEAQGRYDELQGRYIRLLATEARLVAELAGQNRVAFPKELTSIDSELGRNVVAEEQALLDSRLATRDGRTQILNKRIAQIEEQSAGSRDVIAAETEQLRLIDQEIASAQELYKKGLERLPRILALLRSQADIRANQASNRAQVARNDQQIGETQFQLLNLRQQDSESANEDLAKVRIDLAELRSQLPSRQDVLARTDIVAPIAGTVMNLRVTTESGVIASGQPLLDIVPNEPNLVIDSRIKTTDIDVVHPDMPARVVLTAYPSRHLPQIHGLLTSVSADRLTDEKTGEPYFLAKVKVDAADLEELHDVRLSPGMPAEVMILTGEHTLLDYMLAPVEASLTRSFREN
;
A
#
# COMPACT_ATOMS: atom_id res chain seq x y z
N MET A 1 1.63 26.40 -75.55
CA MET A 1 0.97 25.65 -74.45
C MET A 1 1.28 24.21 -74.75
N ASP A 2 2.16 23.63 -73.94
CA ASP A 2 2.84 22.37 -74.25
C ASP A 2 1.90 21.17 -73.98
N PHE A 3 1.83 20.29 -74.98
CA PHE A 3 0.96 19.07 -74.92
C PHE A 3 1.34 18.13 -73.76
N SER A 4 2.54 18.25 -73.21
CA SER A 4 3.04 17.55 -72.05
C SER A 4 2.38 17.96 -70.71
N THR A 5 2.00 19.24 -70.59
CA THR A 5 1.31 19.77 -69.42
C THR A 5 -0.16 19.33 -69.35
N LEU A 6 -0.79 19.15 -70.50
CA LEU A 6 -2.17 18.63 -70.59
C LEU A 6 -2.25 17.12 -70.24
N LEU A 7 -1.26 16.32 -70.66
CA LEU A 7 -1.18 14.89 -70.36
C LEU A 7 -0.87 14.62 -68.88
N ASN A 8 0.00 15.42 -68.29
CA ASN A 8 0.31 15.29 -66.84
C ASN A 8 -0.90 15.71 -65.96
N GLY A 9 -1.65 16.75 -66.36
CA GLY A 9 -2.85 17.15 -65.65
C GLY A 9 -4.00 16.12 -65.73
N LEU A 10 -4.08 15.40 -66.89
CA LEU A 10 -5.05 14.28 -67.03
C LEU A 10 -4.63 13.03 -66.21
N ALA A 11 -3.32 12.74 -66.14
CA ALA A 11 -2.80 11.63 -65.37
C ALA A 11 -2.99 11.86 -63.85
N ASP A 12 -2.83 13.09 -63.37
CA ASP A 12 -3.03 13.44 -61.98
C ASP A 12 -4.53 13.42 -61.61
N SER A 13 -5.41 13.90 -62.49
CA SER A 13 -6.88 13.81 -62.27
C SER A 13 -7.38 12.37 -62.30
N LEU A 14 -6.80 11.47 -63.11
CA LEU A 14 -7.12 10.05 -63.11
C LEU A 14 -6.61 9.34 -61.84
N ARG A 15 -5.45 9.75 -61.29
CA ARG A 15 -4.95 9.22 -60.00
C ARG A 15 -5.83 9.67 -58.82
N GLU A 16 -6.26 10.91 -58.83
CA GLU A 16 -7.17 11.44 -57.81
C GLU A 16 -8.57 10.74 -57.84
N LEU A 17 -9.08 10.48 -59.04
CA LEU A 17 -10.32 9.73 -59.25
C LEU A 17 -10.20 8.25 -58.82
N THR A 18 -9.06 7.60 -59.09
CA THR A 18 -8.83 6.22 -58.65
C THR A 18 -8.64 6.15 -57.14
N GLY A 19 -7.98 7.16 -56.49
CA GLY A 19 -7.86 7.24 -55.03
C GLY A 19 -9.19 7.46 -54.32
N THR A 20 -10.06 8.33 -54.87
CA THR A 20 -11.39 8.57 -54.30
C THR A 20 -12.34 7.37 -54.51
N LEU A 21 -12.21 6.66 -55.64
CA LEU A 21 -13.00 5.44 -55.89
C LEU A 21 -12.57 4.26 -54.97
N SER A 22 -11.27 4.16 -54.61
CA SER A 22 -10.82 3.12 -53.67
C SER A 22 -11.29 3.36 -52.26
N ILE A 23 -11.29 4.61 -51.79
CA ILE A 23 -11.81 5.00 -50.47
C ILE A 23 -13.33 4.78 -50.41
N LEU A 24 -14.07 5.14 -51.44
CA LEU A 24 -15.51 4.88 -51.52
C LEU A 24 -15.83 3.38 -51.60
N ALA A 25 -14.96 2.56 -52.21
CA ALA A 25 -15.13 1.13 -52.25
C ALA A 25 -14.84 0.47 -50.87
N GLU A 26 -13.85 0.96 -50.11
CA GLU A 26 -13.58 0.51 -48.74
C GLU A 26 -14.72 0.90 -47.80
N ASP A 27 -15.23 2.13 -47.85
CA ASP A 27 -16.36 2.59 -47.06
C ASP A 27 -17.65 1.82 -47.37
N LEU A 28 -17.89 1.50 -48.66
CA LEU A 28 -19.02 0.72 -49.10
C LEU A 28 -18.91 -0.77 -48.65
N THR A 29 -17.72 -1.34 -48.67
CA THR A 29 -17.53 -2.72 -48.21
C THR A 29 -17.61 -2.81 -46.69
N ALA A 30 -17.08 -1.82 -45.95
CA ALA A 30 -17.21 -1.73 -44.49
C ALA A 30 -18.66 -1.51 -44.05
N ALA A 31 -19.39 -0.61 -44.73
CA ALA A 31 -20.83 -0.39 -44.49
C ALA A 31 -21.69 -1.62 -44.85
N ALA A 32 -21.31 -2.31 -45.93
CA ALA A 32 -22.02 -3.54 -46.34
C ALA A 32 -21.77 -4.70 -45.35
N SER A 33 -20.58 -4.84 -44.79
CA SER A 33 -20.27 -5.85 -43.80
C SER A 33 -21.02 -5.60 -42.46
N ILE A 34 -21.04 -4.35 -42.00
CA ILE A 34 -21.79 -3.95 -40.79
C ILE A 34 -23.30 -4.17 -40.99
N TRP A 35 -23.80 -3.87 -42.20
CA TRP A 35 -25.21 -4.09 -42.54
C TRP A 35 -25.55 -5.58 -42.67
N TYR A 36 -24.62 -6.38 -43.22
CA TYR A 36 -24.76 -7.84 -43.33
C TYR A 36 -24.72 -8.52 -41.96
N ASP A 37 -23.88 -8.04 -41.04
CA ASP A 37 -23.79 -8.59 -39.68
C ASP A 37 -24.96 -8.20 -38.76
N GLY A 38 -25.67 -7.12 -39.04
CA GLY A 38 -26.91 -6.73 -38.38
C GLY A 38 -28.15 -7.51 -38.82
N LEU A 39 -28.09 -8.30 -39.91
CA LEU A 39 -29.20 -9.06 -40.43
C LEU A 39 -29.33 -10.43 -39.72
N GLY A 40 -30.53 -10.79 -39.31
CA GLY A 40 -30.81 -12.12 -38.74
C GLY A 40 -30.45 -13.26 -39.71
N TRP A 41 -30.08 -14.43 -39.15
CA TRP A 41 -29.61 -15.60 -39.91
C TRP A 41 -30.46 -16.00 -41.15
N PRO A 42 -31.83 -15.92 -41.14
CA PRO A 42 -32.62 -16.31 -42.31
C PRO A 42 -32.47 -15.30 -43.45
N THR A 43 -32.25 -14.01 -43.18
CA THR A 43 -32.06 -12.97 -44.20
C THR A 43 -30.68 -13.02 -44.83
N ARG A 44 -29.65 -13.44 -44.10
CA ARG A 44 -28.29 -13.70 -44.65
C ARG A 44 -28.30 -14.85 -45.64
N ILE A 45 -29.01 -15.95 -45.32
CA ILE A 45 -29.18 -17.08 -46.23
C ILE A 45 -29.93 -16.68 -47.52
N ALA A 46 -31.01 -15.92 -47.41
CA ALA A 46 -31.75 -15.46 -48.58
C ALA A 46 -30.88 -14.57 -49.51
N LEU A 47 -30.02 -13.73 -48.95
CA LEU A 47 -29.17 -12.81 -49.68
C LEU A 47 -28.01 -13.56 -50.39
N THR A 48 -27.38 -14.56 -49.73
CA THR A 48 -26.32 -15.39 -50.35
C THR A 48 -26.89 -16.29 -51.46
N VAL A 49 -28.07 -16.85 -51.29
CA VAL A 49 -28.77 -17.62 -52.34
C VAL A 49 -29.14 -16.72 -53.53
N ALA A 50 -29.63 -15.49 -53.26
CA ALA A 50 -29.94 -14.52 -54.30
C ALA A 50 -28.68 -14.06 -55.06
N ALA A 51 -27.58 -13.80 -54.36
CA ALA A 51 -26.30 -13.44 -54.97
C ALA A 51 -25.70 -14.58 -55.83
N GLY A 52 -25.76 -15.82 -55.32
CA GLY A 52 -25.35 -17.02 -56.06
C GLY A 52 -26.20 -17.26 -57.33
N ALA A 53 -27.53 -17.06 -57.25
CA ALA A 53 -28.43 -17.13 -58.39
C ALA A 53 -28.13 -16.04 -59.43
N LEU A 54 -27.82 -14.81 -59.00
CA LEU A 54 -27.44 -13.70 -59.87
C LEU A 54 -26.13 -13.97 -60.61
N VAL A 55 -25.12 -14.49 -59.94
CA VAL A 55 -23.82 -14.88 -60.54
C VAL A 55 -24.02 -15.99 -61.57
N LEU A 56 -24.84 -17.00 -61.28
CA LEU A 56 -25.16 -18.07 -62.22
C LEU A 56 -25.96 -17.57 -63.44
N LEU A 57 -26.85 -16.61 -63.22
CA LEU A 57 -27.58 -15.95 -64.32
C LEU A 57 -26.61 -15.13 -65.22
N LEU A 58 -25.62 -14.42 -64.64
CA LEU A 58 -24.60 -13.69 -65.33
C LEU A 58 -23.68 -14.61 -66.13
N ILE A 59 -23.25 -15.70 -65.53
CA ILE A 59 -22.43 -16.76 -66.17
C ILE A 59 -23.22 -17.41 -67.32
N SER A 60 -24.51 -17.75 -67.15
CA SER A 60 -25.35 -18.31 -68.18
C SER A 60 -25.57 -17.37 -69.33
N ARG A 61 -25.67 -16.04 -69.06
CA ARG A 61 -25.79 -14.98 -70.03
C ARG A 61 -24.49 -14.76 -70.82
N PHE A 62 -23.33 -14.88 -70.15
CA PHE A 62 -22.03 -14.80 -70.79
C PHE A 62 -21.78 -15.97 -71.72
N PHE A 63 -22.10 -17.21 -71.33
CA PHE A 63 -22.02 -18.37 -72.21
C PHE A 63 -23.02 -18.34 -73.35
N ARG A 64 -24.21 -17.76 -73.17
CA ARG A 64 -25.19 -17.57 -74.28
C ARG A 64 -24.70 -16.61 -75.38
N ARG A 65 -23.89 -15.61 -75.05
CA ARG A 65 -23.34 -14.66 -76.04
C ARG A 65 -22.22 -15.27 -76.91
N ARG A 66 -21.59 -16.36 -76.46
CA ARG A 66 -20.49 -17.00 -77.20
C ARG A 66 -20.92 -18.13 -78.17
N SER A 67 -22.18 -18.55 -78.14
CA SER A 67 -22.66 -19.68 -78.90
C SER A 67 -23.14 -19.37 -80.33
N HIS A 68 -22.99 -18.16 -80.82
CA HIS A 68 -23.41 -17.77 -82.20
C HIS A 68 -22.42 -18.09 -83.31
N ALA A 69 -21.27 -18.69 -82.97
CA ALA A 69 -20.22 -18.99 -83.98
C ALA A 69 -20.18 -20.47 -84.42
N PHE A 70 -21.07 -21.32 -83.92
CA PHE A 70 -21.06 -22.77 -84.31
C PHE A 70 -22.47 -23.28 -84.63
N GLN A 71 -23.18 -22.59 -85.52
CA GLN A 71 -24.49 -22.97 -85.99
C GLN A 71 -24.50 -23.44 -87.47
N ALA A 72 -23.88 -24.63 -87.70
CA ALA A 72 -24.02 -25.19 -89.05
C ALA A 72 -24.28 -26.72 -89.16
N ILE A 73 -24.25 -27.52 -88.08
CA ILE A 73 -24.39 -28.97 -88.26
C ILE A 73 -25.06 -29.65 -87.03
N SER A 74 -26.21 -29.20 -86.54
CA SER A 74 -26.92 -30.03 -85.50
C SER A 74 -28.33 -29.57 -85.15
N GLY A 75 -29.14 -29.36 -86.15
CA GLY A 75 -30.51 -28.87 -85.90
C GLY A 75 -31.47 -29.88 -85.18
N ASP A 76 -31.19 -31.14 -85.17
CA ASP A 76 -32.18 -32.15 -84.67
C ASP A 76 -31.85 -32.73 -83.28
N LEU A 77 -30.53 -32.77 -82.89
CA LEU A 77 -30.12 -33.24 -81.56
C LEU A 77 -30.33 -32.21 -80.46
N ASN A 78 -30.35 -30.94 -80.75
CA ASN A 78 -30.46 -29.85 -79.76
C ASN A 78 -31.88 -29.69 -79.18
N GLN A 79 -32.97 -30.15 -79.92
CA GLN A 79 -34.33 -30.13 -79.40
C GLN A 79 -34.62 -31.31 -78.46
N ARG A 80 -34.09 -32.50 -78.74
CA ARG A 80 -34.33 -33.69 -77.91
C ARG A 80 -33.49 -33.73 -76.59
N THR A 81 -32.39 -32.98 -76.50
CA THR A 81 -31.54 -32.92 -75.28
C THR A 81 -31.84 -31.69 -74.40
N ARG A 82 -32.75 -30.82 -74.82
CA ARG A 82 -33.09 -29.60 -74.03
C ARG A 82 -33.62 -29.92 -72.60
N PRO A 83 -34.57 -30.88 -72.39
CA PRO A 83 -35.12 -31.16 -71.09
C PRO A 83 -34.06 -31.84 -70.20
N ALA A 84 -33.21 -32.73 -70.75
CA ALA A 84 -32.14 -33.39 -69.96
C ALA A 84 -31.04 -32.40 -69.55
N ARG A 85 -30.64 -31.42 -70.38
CA ARG A 85 -29.68 -30.36 -70.03
C ARG A 85 -30.30 -29.37 -69.02
N MET A 86 -31.57 -29.02 -69.14
CA MET A 86 -32.23 -28.17 -68.16
C MET A 86 -32.32 -28.86 -66.80
N LEU A 87 -32.64 -30.13 -66.79
CA LEU A 87 -32.67 -30.93 -65.54
C LEU A 87 -31.27 -31.05 -64.90
N GLY A 88 -30.21 -31.24 -65.73
CA GLY A 88 -28.83 -31.22 -65.28
C GLY A 88 -28.42 -29.84 -64.70
N TYR A 89 -28.76 -28.74 -65.34
CA TYR A 89 -28.45 -27.41 -64.81
C TYR A 89 -29.21 -27.11 -63.50
N VAL A 90 -30.51 -27.42 -63.46
CA VAL A 90 -31.33 -27.25 -62.25
C VAL A 90 -30.78 -28.11 -61.10
N SER A 91 -30.46 -29.39 -61.35
CA SER A 91 -29.84 -30.28 -60.34
C SER A 91 -28.49 -29.77 -59.89
N SER A 92 -27.62 -29.25 -60.77
CA SER A 92 -26.33 -28.67 -60.40
C SER A 92 -26.50 -27.38 -59.60
N ILE A 93 -27.47 -26.52 -59.94
CA ILE A 93 -27.80 -25.29 -59.18
C ILE A 93 -28.31 -25.64 -57.79
N VAL A 94 -29.21 -26.61 -57.68
CA VAL A 94 -29.75 -27.06 -56.38
C VAL A 94 -28.65 -27.69 -55.53
N PHE A 95 -27.78 -28.49 -56.12
CA PHE A 95 -26.65 -29.10 -55.40
C PHE A 95 -25.63 -28.06 -54.93
N VAL A 96 -25.16 -27.18 -55.79
CA VAL A 96 -24.18 -26.15 -55.45
C VAL A 96 -24.79 -25.16 -54.45
N GLY A 97 -26.06 -24.74 -54.64
CA GLY A 97 -26.77 -23.91 -53.69
C GLY A 97 -26.97 -24.59 -52.33
N GLY A 98 -27.31 -25.87 -52.32
CA GLY A 98 -27.48 -26.65 -51.13
C GLY A 98 -26.12 -26.81 -50.34
N VAL A 99 -25.03 -27.07 -51.05
CA VAL A 99 -23.69 -27.12 -50.46
C VAL A 99 -23.26 -25.75 -49.91
N ALA A 100 -23.52 -24.68 -50.64
CA ALA A 100 -23.21 -23.32 -50.21
C ALA A 100 -23.98 -22.92 -48.93
N VAL A 101 -25.28 -23.27 -48.89
CA VAL A 101 -26.11 -23.03 -47.70
C VAL A 101 -25.63 -23.91 -46.52
N TRP A 102 -25.35 -25.18 -46.77
CA TRP A 102 -24.84 -26.07 -45.73
C TRP A 102 -23.48 -25.62 -45.19
N SER A 103 -22.55 -25.20 -46.06
CA SER A 103 -21.25 -24.73 -45.64
C SER A 103 -21.29 -23.40 -44.88
N SER A 104 -22.32 -22.58 -45.05
CA SER A 104 -22.51 -21.34 -44.27
C SER A 104 -23.17 -21.55 -42.92
N VAL A 105 -23.80 -22.71 -42.70
CA VAL A 105 -24.48 -23.08 -41.44
C VAL A 105 -23.68 -24.10 -40.61
N ALA A 106 -22.82 -24.90 -41.26
CA ALA A 106 -22.02 -25.89 -40.60
C ALA A 106 -20.90 -25.22 -39.80
N LEU A 107 -21.07 -25.21 -38.45
CA LEU A 107 -20.09 -24.66 -37.51
C LEU A 107 -18.98 -25.70 -37.29
N LEU A 108 -17.73 -25.26 -37.44
CA LEU A 108 -16.53 -26.01 -37.14
C LEU A 108 -15.90 -25.38 -35.93
N ALA A 109 -15.65 -26.15 -34.86
CA ALA A 109 -14.91 -25.69 -33.71
C ALA A 109 -13.45 -25.46 -34.11
N SER A 110 -12.96 -24.26 -33.89
CA SER A 110 -11.57 -23.87 -34.07
C SER A 110 -10.84 -23.95 -32.73
N ALA A 111 -9.66 -24.54 -32.72
CA ALA A 111 -8.81 -24.63 -31.53
C ALA A 111 -7.35 -24.41 -31.90
N VAL A 112 -6.65 -23.70 -31.04
CA VAL A 112 -5.20 -23.59 -31.05
C VAL A 112 -4.61 -24.74 -30.24
N VAL A 113 -3.74 -25.51 -30.88
CA VAL A 113 -3.06 -26.63 -30.25
C VAL A 113 -1.68 -26.19 -29.78
N ALA A 114 -1.41 -26.38 -28.49
CA ALA A 114 -0.16 -26.00 -27.86
C ALA A 114 0.39 -27.14 -27.03
N ASP A 115 1.69 -27.44 -27.19
CA ASP A 115 2.39 -28.37 -26.33
C ASP A 115 2.57 -27.78 -24.94
N GLY A 116 2.33 -28.59 -23.92
CA GLY A 116 2.39 -28.15 -22.53
C GLY A 116 3.05 -29.17 -21.61
N VAL A 117 3.39 -28.71 -20.42
CA VAL A 117 3.93 -29.54 -19.35
C VAL A 117 3.18 -29.22 -18.07
N VAL A 118 2.80 -30.26 -17.34
CA VAL A 118 2.20 -30.11 -16.00
C VAL A 118 3.23 -29.50 -15.06
N SER A 119 2.90 -28.37 -14.48
CA SER A 119 3.74 -27.58 -13.57
C SER A 119 2.99 -27.28 -12.29
N PRO A 120 3.62 -27.25 -11.13
CA PRO A 120 2.97 -26.76 -9.92
C PRO A 120 2.73 -25.25 -10.03
N GLU A 121 1.53 -24.78 -9.71
CA GLU A 121 1.19 -23.34 -9.68
C GLU A 121 1.99 -22.55 -8.63
N GLY A 122 2.61 -23.22 -7.69
CA GLY A 122 3.42 -22.62 -6.64
C GLY A 122 4.91 -22.83 -6.86
N TYR A 123 5.66 -21.73 -6.94
CA TYR A 123 7.12 -21.84 -6.84
C TYR A 123 7.49 -22.22 -5.40
N ARG A 124 8.53 -23.08 -5.27
CA ARG A 124 9.18 -23.29 -3.99
C ARG A 124 9.50 -21.95 -3.33
N LYS A 125 9.20 -21.79 -2.05
CA LYS A 125 9.52 -20.61 -1.27
C LYS A 125 10.81 -20.85 -0.52
N THR A 126 11.84 -20.10 -0.84
CA THR A 126 13.10 -20.13 -0.11
C THR A 126 12.96 -19.31 1.16
N VAL A 127 13.18 -19.92 2.31
CA VAL A 127 13.18 -19.27 3.62
C VAL A 127 14.58 -18.73 3.87
N GLN A 128 14.65 -17.44 4.21
CA GLN A 128 15.88 -16.68 4.50
C GLN A 128 15.67 -15.89 5.77
N HIS A 129 16.77 -15.54 6.46
CA HIS A 129 16.73 -14.64 7.60
C HIS A 129 17.41 -13.32 7.28
N LEU A 130 16.72 -12.20 7.62
CA LEU A 130 17.16 -10.87 7.24
C LEU A 130 18.45 -10.44 7.97
N GLU A 131 18.52 -10.64 9.27
CA GLU A 131 19.64 -10.18 10.10
C GLU A 131 20.78 -11.21 10.23
N GLY A 132 20.45 -12.48 10.09
CA GLY A 132 21.37 -13.57 10.46
C GLY A 132 21.36 -13.82 11.98
N GLY A 133 22.30 -14.60 12.46
CA GLY A 133 22.42 -14.91 13.89
C GLY A 133 23.02 -16.29 14.17
N ILE A 134 22.97 -16.69 15.44
CA ILE A 134 23.44 -18.00 15.89
C ILE A 134 22.22 -18.94 16.05
N ILE A 135 22.29 -20.11 15.44
CA ILE A 135 21.23 -21.14 15.54
C ILE A 135 21.15 -21.63 16.97
N GLY A 136 19.98 -21.52 17.58
CA GLY A 136 19.67 -22.08 18.89
C GLY A 136 19.21 -23.53 18.81
N ALA A 137 18.16 -23.79 17.98
CA ALA A 137 17.61 -25.09 17.76
C ALA A 137 17.04 -25.20 16.31
N ILE A 138 17.07 -26.41 15.77
CA ILE A 138 16.45 -26.75 14.47
C ILE A 138 15.29 -27.71 14.78
N HIS A 139 14.06 -27.29 14.44
CA HIS A 139 12.85 -28.04 14.79
C HIS A 139 12.37 -28.96 13.67
N VAL A 140 12.92 -28.81 12.46
CA VAL A 140 12.49 -29.55 11.27
C VAL A 140 13.66 -30.30 10.60
N LYS A 141 13.30 -31.36 9.91
CA LYS A 141 14.22 -32.17 9.08
C LYS A 141 13.81 -32.09 7.62
N GLU A 142 14.73 -32.49 6.75
CA GLU A 142 14.43 -32.60 5.31
C GLU A 142 13.34 -33.66 5.09
N GLY A 143 12.29 -33.27 4.37
CA GLY A 143 11.13 -34.12 4.09
C GLY A 143 9.96 -33.92 5.08
N ASP A 144 10.12 -33.14 6.15
CA ASP A 144 9.03 -32.87 7.11
C ASP A 144 7.94 -32.01 6.47
N LYS A 145 6.69 -32.28 6.87
CA LYS A 145 5.54 -31.46 6.49
C LYS A 145 5.31 -30.41 7.55
N VAL A 146 5.21 -29.15 7.11
CA VAL A 146 5.04 -27.99 8.00
C VAL A 146 3.80 -27.21 7.66
N GLY A 147 3.15 -26.65 8.68
CA GLY A 147 2.02 -25.75 8.55
C GLY A 147 2.46 -24.28 8.43
N VAL A 148 1.53 -23.40 8.02
CA VAL A 148 1.79 -21.94 7.98
C VAL A 148 2.04 -21.45 9.41
N GLY A 149 3.12 -20.67 9.61
CA GLY A 149 3.49 -20.10 10.91
C GLY A 149 4.17 -21.10 11.86
N GLU A 150 4.41 -22.32 11.45
CA GLU A 150 5.16 -23.30 12.25
C GLU A 150 6.63 -22.91 12.34
N VAL A 151 7.22 -23.01 13.55
CA VAL A 151 8.61 -22.64 13.80
C VAL A 151 9.52 -23.69 13.21
N LEU A 152 10.40 -23.28 12.31
CA LEU A 152 11.35 -24.14 11.61
C LEU A 152 12.70 -24.17 12.32
N ILE A 153 13.22 -22.98 12.62
CA ILE A 153 14.53 -22.78 13.23
C ILE A 153 14.39 -21.66 14.26
N SER A 154 14.87 -21.85 15.48
CA SER A 154 14.98 -20.80 16.49
C SER A 154 16.43 -20.35 16.60
N LEU A 155 16.64 -19.05 16.50
CA LEU A 155 17.94 -18.43 16.75
C LEU A 155 18.13 -18.15 18.24
N LYS A 156 19.38 -17.95 18.67
CA LYS A 156 19.66 -17.48 20.03
C LYS A 156 19.12 -16.06 20.22
N THR A 157 18.18 -15.91 21.13
CA THR A 157 17.47 -14.64 21.38
C THR A 157 18.26 -13.66 22.24
N THR A 158 19.34 -14.09 22.91
CA THR A 158 20.04 -13.33 23.97
C THR A 158 20.40 -11.91 23.58
N GLU A 159 20.90 -11.71 22.36
CA GLU A 159 21.28 -10.38 21.87
C GLU A 159 20.05 -9.53 21.50
N ALA A 160 19.10 -10.09 20.73
CA ALA A 160 17.89 -9.41 20.32
C ALA A 160 17.02 -9.05 21.53
N GLN A 161 16.85 -10.00 22.46
CA GLN A 161 16.12 -9.80 23.71
C GLN A 161 16.78 -8.73 24.56
N GLY A 162 18.13 -8.78 24.76
CA GLY A 162 18.84 -7.80 25.53
C GLY A 162 18.72 -6.37 24.99
N ARG A 163 18.77 -6.20 23.67
CA ARG A 163 18.56 -4.89 23.02
C ARG A 163 17.11 -4.39 23.16
N TYR A 164 16.16 -5.29 23.06
CA TYR A 164 14.76 -4.95 23.28
C TYR A 164 14.49 -4.55 24.72
N ASP A 165 14.98 -5.34 25.70
CA ASP A 165 14.80 -5.11 27.12
C ASP A 165 15.47 -3.81 27.58
N GLU A 166 16.64 -3.47 27.02
CA GLU A 166 17.32 -2.18 27.26
C GLU A 166 16.43 -1.00 26.87
N LEU A 167 15.92 -1.00 25.64
CA LEU A 167 15.05 0.08 25.15
C LEU A 167 13.72 0.13 25.89
N GLN A 168 13.13 -1.02 26.17
CA GLN A 168 11.91 -1.12 26.95
C GLN A 168 12.12 -0.58 28.37
N GLY A 169 13.23 -0.91 29.00
CA GLY A 169 13.57 -0.41 30.33
C GLY A 169 13.77 1.11 30.34
N ARG A 170 14.40 1.67 29.31
CA ARG A 170 14.50 3.12 29.14
C ARG A 170 13.13 3.78 28.91
N TYR A 171 12.31 3.19 28.09
CA TYR A 171 10.95 3.66 27.81
C TYR A 171 10.10 3.72 29.09
N ILE A 172 10.11 2.65 29.87
CA ILE A 172 9.40 2.57 31.16
C ILE A 172 9.83 3.68 32.11
N ARG A 173 11.14 3.90 32.27
CA ARG A 173 11.69 4.97 33.13
C ARG A 173 11.27 6.37 32.66
N LEU A 174 11.42 6.65 31.36
CA LEU A 174 11.03 7.96 30.83
C LEU A 174 9.53 8.22 30.90
N LEU A 175 8.71 7.18 30.71
CA LEU A 175 7.26 7.29 30.86
C LEU A 175 6.84 7.60 32.31
N ALA A 176 7.52 7.01 33.28
CA ALA A 176 7.31 7.31 34.69
C ALA A 176 7.80 8.71 35.05
N THR A 177 8.95 9.14 34.51
CA THR A 177 9.48 10.51 34.69
C THR A 177 8.55 11.55 34.06
N GLU A 178 7.97 11.30 32.87
CA GLU A 178 6.95 12.17 32.27
C GLU A 178 5.76 12.33 33.21
N ALA A 179 5.23 11.22 33.73
CA ALA A 179 4.09 11.25 34.63
C ALA A 179 4.39 12.05 35.92
N ARG A 180 5.60 11.91 36.48
CA ARG A 180 6.05 12.70 37.66
C ARG A 180 6.14 14.19 37.33
N LEU A 181 6.78 14.57 36.21
CA LEU A 181 6.95 15.96 35.82
C LEU A 181 5.59 16.64 35.55
N VAL A 182 4.65 15.92 34.94
CA VAL A 182 3.28 16.40 34.76
C VAL A 182 2.58 16.61 36.12
N ALA A 183 2.72 15.68 37.06
CA ALA A 183 2.18 15.82 38.42
C ALA A 183 2.83 16.99 39.18
N GLU A 184 4.15 17.18 39.06
CA GLU A 184 4.91 18.28 39.66
C GLU A 184 4.42 19.65 39.14
N LEU A 185 4.27 19.79 37.82
CA LEU A 185 3.75 21.01 37.18
C LEU A 185 2.27 21.29 37.56
N ALA A 186 1.48 20.24 37.69
CA ALA A 186 0.09 20.35 38.13
C ALA A 186 -0.06 20.58 39.64
N GLY A 187 1.03 20.56 40.40
CA GLY A 187 1.01 20.68 41.87
C GLY A 187 0.35 19.54 42.60
N GLN A 188 0.36 18.36 42.00
CA GLN A 188 -0.25 17.14 42.60
C GLN A 188 0.74 16.47 43.54
N ASN A 189 0.23 15.91 44.64
CA ASN A 189 1.03 15.17 45.61
C ASN A 189 1.19 13.67 45.24
N ARG A 190 0.48 13.19 44.24
CA ARG A 190 0.57 11.82 43.72
C ARG A 190 0.72 11.80 42.23
N VAL A 191 1.58 10.93 41.73
CA VAL A 191 1.77 10.70 40.30
C VAL A 191 0.65 9.82 39.78
N ALA A 192 -0.01 10.27 38.71
CA ALA A 192 -0.97 9.46 37.96
C ALA A 192 -0.23 8.65 36.88
N PHE A 193 0.22 7.46 37.19
CA PHE A 193 0.95 6.63 36.26
C PHE A 193 0.04 6.07 35.16
N PRO A 194 0.47 6.06 33.88
CA PRO A 194 -0.26 5.44 32.79
C PRO A 194 -0.51 3.95 33.01
N LYS A 195 -1.61 3.44 32.43
CA LYS A 195 -1.94 2.00 32.52
C LYS A 195 -0.85 1.10 31.95
N GLU A 196 -0.13 1.57 30.96
CA GLU A 196 1.01 0.89 30.36
C GLU A 196 2.10 0.52 31.39
N LEU A 197 2.33 1.37 32.39
CA LEU A 197 3.26 1.10 33.48
C LEU A 197 2.66 0.19 34.56
N THR A 198 1.39 0.38 34.87
CA THR A 198 0.73 -0.37 35.94
C THR A 198 0.31 -1.78 35.52
N SER A 199 0.15 -2.04 34.22
CA SER A 199 -0.17 -3.35 33.67
C SER A 199 1.07 -4.25 33.49
N ILE A 200 2.26 -3.68 33.48
CA ILE A 200 3.50 -4.44 33.41
C ILE A 200 3.77 -5.00 34.81
N ASP A 201 3.42 -6.25 35.03
CA ASP A 201 3.72 -6.97 36.27
C ASP A 201 5.21 -7.37 36.35
N SER A 202 6.11 -6.39 36.06
CA SER A 202 7.54 -6.55 36.21
C SER A 202 8.04 -5.88 37.47
N GLU A 203 9.03 -6.48 38.09
CA GLU A 203 9.71 -5.89 39.26
C GLU A 203 10.28 -4.50 38.90
N LEU A 204 10.80 -4.34 37.69
CA LEU A 204 11.30 -3.06 37.17
C LEU A 204 10.21 -1.98 37.17
N GLY A 205 9.01 -2.27 36.67
CA GLY A 205 7.90 -1.31 36.61
C GLY A 205 7.49 -0.85 38.01
N ARG A 206 7.34 -1.78 38.97
CA ARG A 206 7.00 -1.46 40.35
C ARG A 206 8.07 -0.60 41.04
N ASN A 207 9.35 -0.92 40.84
CA ASN A 207 10.47 -0.15 41.42
C ASN A 207 10.52 1.27 40.87
N VAL A 208 10.41 1.45 39.56
CA VAL A 208 10.41 2.77 38.92
C VAL A 208 9.22 3.63 39.38
N VAL A 209 8.03 3.07 39.52
CA VAL A 209 6.85 3.77 40.06
C VAL A 209 7.10 4.25 41.48
N ALA A 210 7.67 3.40 42.36
CA ALA A 210 7.98 3.76 43.72
C ALA A 210 9.09 4.83 43.81
N GLU A 211 10.13 4.71 42.99
CA GLU A 211 11.23 5.69 42.91
C GLU A 211 10.76 7.08 42.46
N GLU A 212 9.95 7.15 41.40
CA GLU A 212 9.46 8.44 40.89
C GLU A 212 8.43 9.09 41.84
N GLN A 213 7.61 8.32 42.55
CA GLN A 213 6.76 8.86 43.60
C GLN A 213 7.59 9.40 44.77
N ALA A 214 8.60 8.67 45.23
CA ALA A 214 9.47 9.14 46.31
C ALA A 214 10.26 10.38 45.92
N LEU A 215 10.68 10.49 44.64
CA LEU A 215 11.35 11.67 44.12
C LEU A 215 10.41 12.89 44.08
N LEU A 216 9.14 12.72 43.68
CA LEU A 216 8.13 13.78 43.76
C LEU A 216 7.96 14.26 45.19
N ASP A 217 7.78 13.35 46.13
CA ASP A 217 7.60 13.67 47.56
C ASP A 217 8.80 14.45 48.10
N SER A 218 10.03 14.05 47.77
CA SER A 218 11.28 14.76 48.17
C SER A 218 11.39 16.15 47.58
N ARG A 219 11.04 16.32 46.28
CA ARG A 219 11.06 17.63 45.60
C ARG A 219 10.01 18.58 46.19
N LEU A 220 8.80 18.07 46.44
CA LEU A 220 7.72 18.84 47.08
C LEU A 220 8.12 19.28 48.50
N ALA A 221 8.67 18.39 49.32
CA ALA A 221 9.16 18.73 50.65
C ALA A 221 10.27 19.80 50.62
N THR A 222 11.18 19.70 49.67
CA THR A 222 12.24 20.70 49.48
C THR A 222 11.68 22.07 49.08
N ARG A 223 10.77 22.12 48.14
CA ARG A 223 10.07 23.33 47.68
C ARG A 223 9.32 23.99 48.82
N ASP A 224 8.54 23.17 49.54
CA ASP A 224 7.73 23.68 50.68
C ASP A 224 8.63 24.18 51.82
N GLY A 225 9.73 23.48 52.09
CA GLY A 225 10.72 23.97 53.08
C GLY A 225 11.31 25.34 52.68
N ARG A 226 11.74 25.51 51.43
CA ARG A 226 12.25 26.81 50.94
C ARG A 226 11.16 27.93 51.04
N THR A 227 9.95 27.60 50.65
CA THR A 227 8.83 28.50 50.71
C THR A 227 8.51 28.92 52.13
N GLN A 228 8.54 27.98 53.09
CA GLN A 228 8.35 28.27 54.53
C GLN A 228 9.44 29.20 55.07
N ILE A 229 10.69 28.97 54.69
CA ILE A 229 11.79 29.84 55.14
C ILE A 229 11.59 31.26 54.69
N LEU A 230 11.23 31.50 53.41
CA LEU A 230 10.97 32.83 52.87
C LEU A 230 9.75 33.48 53.53
N ASN A 231 8.65 32.73 53.73
CA ASN A 231 7.45 33.20 54.39
C ASN A 231 7.76 33.59 55.87
N LYS A 232 8.53 32.81 56.62
CA LYS A 232 8.93 33.15 57.98
C LYS A 232 9.80 34.40 58.01
N ARG A 233 10.68 34.61 56.99
CA ARG A 233 11.46 35.81 56.86
C ARG A 233 10.59 37.05 56.61
N ILE A 234 9.58 36.93 55.75
CA ILE A 234 8.58 37.99 55.53
C ILE A 234 7.88 38.33 56.83
N ALA A 235 7.35 37.34 57.56
CA ALA A 235 6.64 37.54 58.81
C ALA A 235 7.53 38.21 59.89
N GLN A 236 8.81 37.82 59.94
CA GLN A 236 9.78 38.48 60.86
C GLN A 236 9.99 39.98 60.54
N ILE A 237 10.10 40.32 59.24
CA ILE A 237 10.27 41.72 58.84
C ILE A 237 8.98 42.50 59.06
N GLU A 238 7.81 41.88 58.82
CA GLU A 238 6.49 42.50 59.10
C GLU A 238 6.35 42.83 60.58
N GLU A 239 6.73 41.95 61.50
CA GLU A 239 6.74 42.19 62.95
C GLU A 239 7.69 43.34 63.34
N GLN A 240 8.89 43.38 62.73
CA GLN A 240 9.82 44.52 62.94
C GLN A 240 9.21 45.84 62.43
N SER A 241 8.53 45.80 61.28
CA SER A 241 7.84 46.97 60.74
C SER A 241 6.67 47.41 61.61
N ALA A 242 5.91 46.49 62.18
CA ALA A 242 4.82 46.75 63.13
C ALA A 242 5.38 47.43 64.38
N GLY A 243 6.45 46.87 64.98
CA GLY A 243 7.09 47.50 66.15
C GLY A 243 7.59 48.91 65.90
N SER A 244 8.17 49.17 64.71
CA SER A 244 8.57 50.52 64.30
C SER A 244 7.40 51.46 64.10
N ARG A 245 6.25 50.99 63.59
CA ARG A 245 4.99 51.79 63.47
C ARG A 245 4.42 52.15 64.86
N ASP A 246 4.47 51.21 65.84
CA ASP A 246 4.04 51.43 67.17
C ASP A 246 4.87 52.56 67.86
N VAL A 247 6.20 52.52 67.64
CA VAL A 247 7.09 53.60 68.13
C VAL A 247 6.72 54.92 67.48
N ILE A 248 6.49 54.97 66.15
CA ILE A 248 6.05 56.16 65.42
C ILE A 248 4.72 56.72 66.01
N ALA A 249 3.76 55.86 66.35
CA ALA A 249 2.51 56.21 66.98
C ALA A 249 2.75 56.87 68.34
N ALA A 250 3.62 56.27 69.22
CA ALA A 250 3.95 56.87 70.50
C ALA A 250 4.70 58.20 70.36
N GLU A 251 5.66 58.34 69.43
CA GLU A 251 6.34 59.57 69.11
C GLU A 251 5.38 60.66 68.59
N THR A 252 4.34 60.26 67.84
CA THR A 252 3.29 61.21 67.37
C THR A 252 2.51 61.73 68.51
N GLU A 253 2.17 60.95 69.53
CA GLU A 253 1.51 61.41 70.75
C GLU A 253 2.42 62.30 71.59
N GLN A 254 3.71 61.89 71.70
CA GLN A 254 4.69 62.80 72.35
C GLN A 254 4.82 64.16 71.65
N LEU A 255 4.84 64.18 70.31
CA LEU A 255 4.86 65.43 69.54
C LEU A 255 3.60 66.29 69.85
N ARG A 256 2.46 65.67 69.90
CA ARG A 256 1.17 66.35 70.22
C ARG A 256 1.23 66.99 71.62
N LEU A 257 1.78 66.27 72.61
CA LEU A 257 1.91 66.81 73.98
C LEU A 257 2.92 67.96 74.06
N ILE A 258 4.11 67.79 73.46
CA ILE A 258 5.18 68.76 73.47
C ILE A 258 4.74 70.05 72.66
N ASP A 259 3.95 69.91 71.58
CA ASP A 259 3.36 71.02 70.85
C ASP A 259 2.42 71.85 71.74
N GLN A 260 1.62 71.16 72.58
CA GLN A 260 0.78 71.84 73.59
C GLN A 260 1.61 72.60 74.67
N GLU A 261 2.73 71.88 75.15
CA GLU A 261 3.60 72.57 76.09
C GLU A 261 4.28 73.77 75.47
N ILE A 262 4.77 73.68 74.21
CA ILE A 262 5.37 74.82 73.50
C ILE A 262 4.38 75.96 73.34
N ALA A 263 3.15 75.71 72.94
CA ALA A 263 2.10 76.74 72.82
C ALA A 263 1.84 77.42 74.13
N SER A 264 1.71 76.64 75.22
CA SER A 264 1.48 77.18 76.55
C SER A 264 2.68 78.04 77.05
N ALA A 265 3.90 77.56 76.87
CA ALA A 265 5.13 78.26 77.25
C ALA A 265 5.32 79.55 76.41
N GLN A 266 4.98 79.54 75.13
CA GLN A 266 5.03 80.70 74.26
C GLN A 266 4.01 81.81 74.72
N GLU A 267 2.81 81.39 75.15
CA GLU A 267 1.81 82.32 75.71
C GLU A 267 2.26 82.95 77.02
N LEU A 268 2.84 82.14 77.92
CA LEU A 268 3.42 82.63 79.17
C LEU A 268 4.61 83.57 78.91
N TYR A 269 5.47 83.24 77.95
CA TYR A 269 6.57 84.11 77.53
C TYR A 269 6.09 85.48 77.03
N LYS A 270 5.04 85.54 76.23
CA LYS A 270 4.40 86.81 75.79
C LYS A 270 3.90 87.65 76.95
N LYS A 271 3.48 86.97 78.03
CA LYS A 271 3.05 87.66 79.29
C LYS A 271 4.21 87.97 80.22
N GLY A 272 5.48 87.72 79.89
CA GLY A 272 6.65 87.94 80.69
C GLY A 272 6.86 86.93 81.84
N LEU A 273 6.07 85.87 81.92
CA LEU A 273 6.06 84.86 83.01
C LEU A 273 6.91 83.60 82.74
N GLU A 274 7.47 83.45 81.55
CA GLU A 274 8.36 82.31 81.21
C GLU A 274 9.65 82.87 80.55
N ARG A 275 10.75 82.04 80.57
CA ARG A 275 12.07 82.41 80.04
C ARG A 275 12.33 81.75 78.66
N LEU A 276 12.97 82.55 77.75
CA LEU A 276 13.30 82.06 76.39
C LEU A 276 14.09 80.69 76.36
N PRO A 277 15.05 80.46 77.28
CA PRO A 277 15.76 79.17 77.30
C PRO A 277 14.86 77.96 77.48
N ARG A 278 13.72 78.06 78.17
CA ARG A 278 12.75 76.98 78.34
C ARG A 278 12.07 76.62 76.99
N ILE A 279 11.64 77.66 76.25
CA ILE A 279 11.04 77.40 74.90
C ILE A 279 12.02 76.82 73.97
N LEU A 280 13.31 77.27 73.96
CA LEU A 280 14.34 76.74 73.14
C LEU A 280 14.66 75.28 73.51
N ALA A 281 14.60 74.91 74.79
CA ALA A 281 14.74 73.53 75.26
C ALA A 281 13.60 72.59 74.71
N LEU A 282 12.34 73.09 74.77
CA LEU A 282 11.16 72.33 74.24
C LEU A 282 11.24 72.17 72.70
N LEU A 283 11.65 73.28 72.01
CA LEU A 283 11.85 73.21 70.57
C LEU A 283 12.97 72.21 70.15
N ARG A 284 14.05 72.16 70.94
CA ARG A 284 15.07 71.11 70.72
C ARG A 284 14.48 69.74 70.93
N SER A 285 13.79 69.50 72.04
CA SER A 285 13.12 68.22 72.31
C SER A 285 12.11 67.84 71.21
N GLN A 286 11.34 68.78 70.69
CA GLN A 286 10.43 68.59 69.56
C GLN A 286 11.22 68.14 68.30
N ALA A 287 12.38 68.83 68.02
CA ALA A 287 13.22 68.50 66.88
C ALA A 287 13.83 67.13 67.00
N ASP A 288 14.26 66.70 68.22
CA ASP A 288 14.79 65.37 68.50
C ASP A 288 13.76 64.27 68.27
N ILE A 289 12.51 64.47 68.73
CA ILE A 289 11.41 63.48 68.50
C ILE A 289 11.10 63.41 67.02
N ARG A 290 11.02 64.54 66.29
CA ARG A 290 10.85 64.53 64.83
C ARG A 290 11.95 63.78 64.08
N ALA A 291 13.22 63.98 64.52
CA ALA A 291 14.35 63.25 63.93
C ALA A 291 14.25 61.73 64.17
N ASN A 292 13.88 61.30 65.38
CA ASN A 292 13.64 59.90 65.69
C ASN A 292 12.47 59.34 64.87
N GLN A 293 11.31 60.10 64.77
CA GLN A 293 10.21 59.62 63.97
C GLN A 293 10.57 59.50 62.49
N ALA A 294 11.36 60.43 61.94
CA ALA A 294 11.85 60.32 60.55
C ALA A 294 12.76 59.13 60.37
N SER A 295 13.63 58.78 61.34
CA SER A 295 14.47 57.56 61.32
C SER A 295 13.62 56.29 61.34
N ASN A 296 12.62 56.23 62.22
CA ASN A 296 11.70 55.08 62.32
C ASN A 296 10.86 54.91 61.05
N ARG A 297 10.40 56.00 60.45
CA ARG A 297 9.71 55.98 59.14
C ARG A 297 10.62 55.45 58.03
N ALA A 298 11.89 55.85 57.99
CA ALA A 298 12.89 55.34 57.08
C ALA A 298 13.14 53.83 57.32
N GLN A 299 13.10 53.39 58.58
CA GLN A 299 13.22 51.94 58.91
C GLN A 299 12.01 51.16 58.39
N VAL A 300 10.79 51.64 58.55
CA VAL A 300 9.57 50.99 57.97
C VAL A 300 9.69 50.91 56.45
N ALA A 301 10.14 51.99 55.79
CA ALA A 301 10.32 51.95 54.34
C ALA A 301 11.37 50.93 53.87
N ARG A 302 12.49 50.81 54.62
CA ARG A 302 13.51 49.75 54.32
C ARG A 302 12.96 48.36 54.55
N ASN A 303 12.16 48.16 55.62
CA ASN A 303 11.52 46.90 55.89
C ASN A 303 10.50 46.51 54.77
N ASP A 304 9.67 47.48 54.33
CA ASP A 304 8.72 47.29 53.25
C ASP A 304 9.43 46.93 51.93
N GLN A 305 10.56 47.56 51.60
CA GLN A 305 11.40 47.19 50.47
C GLN A 305 11.92 45.76 50.61
N GLN A 306 12.39 45.37 51.79
CA GLN A 306 12.97 44.04 52.04
C GLN A 306 11.89 42.94 51.99
N ILE A 307 10.61 43.24 52.38
CA ILE A 307 9.48 42.37 52.16
C ILE A 307 9.27 42.18 50.66
N GLY A 308 9.23 43.28 49.87
CA GLY A 308 9.06 43.19 48.41
C GLY A 308 10.18 42.35 47.75
N GLU A 309 11.43 42.54 48.14
CA GLU A 309 12.55 41.71 47.62
C GLU A 309 12.39 40.24 47.97
N THR A 310 11.94 39.91 49.22
CA THR A 310 11.73 38.52 49.63
C THR A 310 10.49 37.89 48.91
N GLN A 311 9.43 38.66 48.68
CA GLN A 311 8.31 38.21 47.89
C GLN A 311 8.68 37.93 46.43
N PHE A 312 9.56 38.81 45.86
CA PHE A 312 10.11 38.56 44.52
C PHE A 312 10.98 37.30 44.45
N GLN A 313 11.79 37.05 45.50
CA GLN A 313 12.56 35.78 45.60
C GLN A 313 11.65 34.56 45.65
N LEU A 314 10.48 34.62 46.35
CA LEU A 314 9.48 33.57 46.40
C LEU A 314 8.85 33.32 45.04
N LEU A 315 8.56 34.39 44.30
CA LEU A 315 8.01 34.27 42.94
C LEU A 315 9.03 33.65 41.98
N ASN A 316 10.26 34.11 42.01
CA ASN A 316 11.36 33.59 41.20
C ASN A 316 11.65 32.12 41.48
N LEU A 317 11.60 31.71 42.74
CA LEU A 317 11.77 30.29 43.10
C LEU A 317 10.69 29.42 42.41
N ARG A 318 9.43 29.81 42.47
CA ARG A 318 8.32 29.10 41.81
C ARG A 318 8.46 29.06 40.29
N GLN A 319 8.91 30.18 39.73
CA GLN A 319 9.11 30.29 38.29
C GLN A 319 10.24 29.38 37.82
N GLN A 320 11.39 29.37 38.51
CA GLN A 320 12.53 28.51 38.22
C GLN A 320 12.19 27.02 38.32
N ASP A 321 11.46 26.63 39.38
CA ASP A 321 11.02 25.23 39.54
C ASP A 321 10.13 24.80 38.37
N SER A 322 9.18 25.68 37.95
CA SER A 322 8.28 25.42 36.83
C SER A 322 9.03 25.38 35.49
N GLU A 323 9.95 26.30 35.24
CA GLU A 323 10.77 26.34 34.03
C GLU A 323 11.63 25.07 33.90
N SER A 324 12.34 24.70 35.00
CA SER A 324 13.14 23.49 35.02
C SER A 324 12.30 22.22 34.75
N ALA A 325 11.13 22.12 35.36
CA ALA A 325 10.24 20.98 35.14
C ALA A 325 9.69 20.94 33.71
N ASN A 326 9.39 22.11 33.09
CA ASN A 326 8.96 22.18 31.69
C ASN A 326 10.07 21.79 30.71
N GLU A 327 11.31 22.28 30.95
CA GLU A 327 12.47 21.90 30.13
C GLU A 327 12.74 20.39 30.20
N ASP A 328 12.73 19.84 31.41
CA ASP A 328 12.91 18.39 31.59
C ASP A 328 11.79 17.61 30.92
N LEU A 329 10.53 18.07 31.03
CA LEU A 329 9.39 17.45 30.38
C LEU A 329 9.52 17.48 28.84
N ALA A 330 9.98 18.59 28.29
CA ALA A 330 10.22 18.70 26.85
C ALA A 330 11.30 17.70 26.38
N LYS A 331 12.40 17.57 27.09
CA LYS A 331 13.47 16.58 26.80
C LYS A 331 12.95 15.15 26.88
N VAL A 332 12.25 14.82 27.98
CA VAL A 332 11.68 13.50 28.19
C VAL A 332 10.69 13.12 27.07
N ARG A 333 9.87 14.07 26.60
CA ARG A 333 8.93 13.82 25.50
C ARG A 333 9.63 13.57 24.17
N ILE A 334 10.73 14.26 23.89
CA ILE A 334 11.56 14.02 22.70
C ILE A 334 12.13 12.59 22.76
N ASP A 335 12.76 12.24 23.89
CA ASP A 335 13.35 10.92 24.08
C ASP A 335 12.29 9.81 24.01
N LEU A 336 11.11 10.03 24.57
CA LEU A 336 9.98 9.09 24.47
C LEU A 336 9.50 8.93 23.02
N ALA A 337 9.41 10.01 22.25
CA ALA A 337 9.02 9.94 20.85
C ALA A 337 10.05 9.13 20.03
N GLU A 338 11.33 9.30 20.29
CA GLU A 338 12.39 8.52 19.67
C GLU A 338 12.26 7.03 20.02
N LEU A 339 12.13 6.70 21.29
CA LEU A 339 11.98 5.30 21.72
C LEU A 339 10.73 4.64 21.20
N ARG A 340 9.60 5.37 21.13
CA ARG A 340 8.34 4.87 20.53
C ARG A 340 8.52 4.50 19.06
N SER A 341 9.39 5.20 18.34
CA SER A 341 9.70 4.88 16.94
C SER A 341 10.65 3.68 16.81
N GLN A 342 11.55 3.45 17.77
CA GLN A 342 12.54 2.39 17.72
C GLN A 342 12.04 1.04 18.27
N LEU A 343 11.20 1.05 19.29
CA LEU A 343 10.71 -0.16 19.97
C LEU A 343 10.05 -1.17 19.03
N PRO A 344 9.13 -0.78 18.09
CA PRO A 344 8.51 -1.73 17.18
C PRO A 344 9.52 -2.47 16.29
N SER A 345 10.54 -1.76 15.82
CA SER A 345 11.60 -2.36 15.00
C SER A 345 12.40 -3.41 15.78
N ARG A 346 12.69 -3.16 17.05
CA ARG A 346 13.42 -4.12 17.89
C ARG A 346 12.57 -5.31 18.30
N GLN A 347 11.29 -5.06 18.54
CA GLN A 347 10.31 -6.13 18.80
C GLN A 347 10.17 -7.04 17.57
N ASP A 348 10.15 -6.47 16.38
CA ASP A 348 10.08 -7.21 15.13
C ASP A 348 11.35 -8.04 14.88
N VAL A 349 12.55 -7.47 15.16
CA VAL A 349 13.81 -8.24 15.13
C VAL A 349 13.78 -9.41 16.11
N LEU A 350 13.26 -9.19 17.31
CA LEU A 350 13.11 -10.25 18.30
C LEU A 350 12.10 -11.33 17.86
N ALA A 351 10.97 -10.93 17.29
CA ALA A 351 9.98 -11.88 16.79
C ALA A 351 10.53 -12.74 15.63
N ARG A 352 11.40 -12.17 14.79
CA ARG A 352 12.05 -12.90 13.69
C ARG A 352 13.12 -13.88 14.14
N THR A 353 13.55 -13.87 15.40
CA THR A 353 14.47 -14.93 15.92
C THR A 353 13.86 -16.33 15.82
N ASP A 354 12.54 -16.44 15.81
CA ASP A 354 11.84 -17.66 15.43
C ASP A 354 11.49 -17.61 13.94
N ILE A 355 12.20 -18.39 13.16
CA ILE A 355 12.03 -18.46 11.70
C ILE A 355 10.87 -19.42 11.43
N VAL A 356 9.76 -18.86 10.91
CA VAL A 356 8.51 -19.59 10.70
C VAL A 356 8.27 -19.90 9.21
N ALA A 357 7.46 -20.93 8.95
CA ALA A 357 7.05 -21.31 7.61
C ALA A 357 6.08 -20.28 7.00
N PRO A 358 6.41 -19.64 5.85
CA PRO A 358 5.52 -18.68 5.18
C PRO A 358 4.34 -19.36 4.49
N ILE A 359 4.44 -20.64 4.16
CA ILE A 359 3.40 -21.47 3.52
C ILE A 359 3.41 -22.87 4.12
N ALA A 360 2.27 -23.57 4.04
CA ALA A 360 2.22 -25.00 4.32
C ALA A 360 2.88 -25.79 3.19
N GLY A 361 3.74 -26.75 3.54
CA GLY A 361 4.45 -27.51 2.53
C GLY A 361 5.40 -28.54 3.12
N THR A 362 6.24 -29.11 2.26
CA THR A 362 7.31 -30.03 2.63
C THR A 362 8.66 -29.33 2.60
N VAL A 363 9.45 -29.48 3.65
CA VAL A 363 10.80 -28.92 3.79
C VAL A 363 11.75 -29.66 2.85
N MET A 364 12.50 -28.90 2.06
CA MET A 364 13.53 -29.40 1.15
C MET A 364 14.79 -28.53 1.21
N ASN A 365 15.92 -29.08 0.77
CA ASN A 365 17.21 -28.34 0.71
C ASN A 365 17.58 -27.67 2.03
N LEU A 366 17.47 -28.38 3.15
CA LEU A 366 17.88 -27.88 4.47
C LEU A 366 19.40 -27.67 4.48
N ARG A 367 19.84 -26.40 4.39
CA ARG A 367 21.26 -26.01 4.26
C ARG A 367 21.97 -25.84 5.61
N VAL A 368 21.20 -25.79 6.68
CA VAL A 368 21.69 -25.62 8.04
C VAL A 368 21.37 -26.88 8.82
N THR A 369 22.40 -27.56 9.28
CA THR A 369 22.32 -28.87 9.93
C THR A 369 22.93 -28.90 11.32
N THR A 370 23.59 -27.80 11.74
CA THR A 370 24.38 -27.76 12.98
C THR A 370 23.83 -26.70 13.92
N GLU A 371 23.45 -27.09 15.13
CA GLU A 371 23.16 -26.17 16.21
C GLU A 371 24.40 -25.36 16.58
N SER A 372 24.20 -24.14 17.05
CA SER A 372 25.27 -23.14 17.31
C SER A 372 26.04 -22.69 16.04
N GLY A 373 25.59 -23.09 14.85
CA GLY A 373 26.08 -22.54 13.58
C GLY A 373 25.71 -21.06 13.43
N VAL A 374 26.53 -20.32 12.68
CA VAL A 374 26.28 -18.90 12.39
C VAL A 374 25.68 -18.79 10.98
N ILE A 375 24.60 -18.06 10.85
CA ILE A 375 23.99 -17.71 9.56
C ILE A 375 24.22 -16.23 9.26
N ALA A 376 24.53 -15.94 8.00
CA ALA A 376 24.70 -14.58 7.51
C ALA A 376 23.34 -13.94 7.19
N SER A 377 23.30 -12.60 7.15
CA SER A 377 22.14 -11.86 6.66
C SER A 377 21.79 -12.24 5.22
N GLY A 378 20.50 -12.53 4.97
CA GLY A 378 19.99 -12.94 3.65
C GLY A 378 20.37 -14.36 3.21
N GLN A 379 21.02 -15.14 4.07
CA GLN A 379 21.43 -16.51 3.74
C GLN A 379 20.19 -17.42 3.59
N PRO A 380 20.07 -18.17 2.46
CA PRO A 380 19.03 -19.17 2.31
C PRO A 380 19.24 -20.34 3.29
N LEU A 381 18.19 -20.71 4.02
CA LEU A 381 18.22 -21.74 5.06
C LEU A 381 17.63 -23.06 4.58
N LEU A 382 16.46 -23.00 3.96
CA LEU A 382 15.71 -24.13 3.43
C LEU A 382 14.71 -23.65 2.36
N ASP A 383 14.18 -24.60 1.61
CA ASP A 383 13.10 -24.38 0.65
C ASP A 383 11.83 -25.08 1.15
N ILE A 384 10.64 -24.48 0.95
CA ILE A 384 9.35 -25.11 1.22
C ILE A 384 8.61 -25.31 -0.10
N VAL A 385 8.20 -26.53 -0.37
CA VAL A 385 7.38 -26.90 -1.52
C VAL A 385 5.96 -27.14 -1.04
N PRO A 386 4.94 -26.46 -1.60
CA PRO A 386 3.54 -26.65 -1.19
C PRO A 386 3.11 -28.11 -1.32
N ASN A 387 2.36 -28.62 -0.32
CA ASN A 387 1.89 -30.03 -0.30
C ASN A 387 0.77 -30.30 -1.31
N GLU A 388 -0.04 -29.29 -1.64
CA GLU A 388 -1.07 -29.35 -2.67
C GLU A 388 -0.68 -28.33 -3.75
N PRO A 389 0.16 -28.71 -4.70
CA PRO A 389 0.36 -27.85 -5.83
C PRO A 389 -0.96 -27.84 -6.61
N ASN A 390 -1.65 -26.70 -6.67
CA ASN A 390 -2.58 -26.49 -7.77
C ASN A 390 -1.76 -26.75 -9.02
N LEU A 391 -2.09 -27.84 -9.74
CA LEU A 391 -1.37 -28.17 -10.95
C LEU A 391 -1.93 -27.32 -12.08
N VAL A 392 -1.06 -26.61 -12.75
CA VAL A 392 -1.35 -25.87 -13.98
C VAL A 392 -0.56 -26.49 -15.12
N ILE A 393 -1.05 -26.30 -16.32
CA ILE A 393 -0.33 -26.73 -17.50
C ILE A 393 0.29 -25.50 -18.12
N ASP A 394 1.61 -25.45 -18.10
CA ASP A 394 2.40 -24.45 -18.81
C ASP A 394 2.44 -24.86 -20.29
N SER A 395 1.62 -24.21 -21.12
CA SER A 395 1.52 -24.50 -22.56
C SER A 395 2.23 -23.43 -23.39
N ARG A 396 2.84 -23.87 -24.49
CA ARG A 396 3.64 -23.04 -25.40
C ARG A 396 2.83 -22.75 -26.66
N ILE A 397 2.32 -21.54 -26.75
CA ILE A 397 1.55 -21.06 -27.92
C ILE A 397 2.52 -20.53 -28.96
N LYS A 398 2.33 -20.91 -30.21
CA LYS A 398 3.10 -20.36 -31.32
C LYS A 398 2.80 -18.86 -31.52
N THR A 399 3.79 -18.13 -31.93
CA THR A 399 3.65 -16.67 -32.18
C THR A 399 2.65 -16.32 -33.28
N THR A 400 2.33 -17.29 -34.14
CA THR A 400 1.32 -17.12 -35.19
C THR A 400 -0.11 -17.14 -34.69
N ASP A 401 -0.36 -17.71 -33.52
CA ASP A 401 -1.70 -18.04 -33.04
C ASP A 401 -2.09 -17.20 -31.80
N ILE A 402 -1.25 -16.23 -31.42
CA ILE A 402 -1.44 -15.43 -30.22
C ILE A 402 -2.58 -14.43 -30.34
N ASP A 403 -2.90 -13.98 -31.53
CA ASP A 403 -3.93 -12.97 -31.82
C ASP A 403 -5.36 -13.44 -31.47
N VAL A 404 -5.57 -14.77 -31.50
CA VAL A 404 -6.88 -15.38 -31.20
C VAL A 404 -6.97 -15.96 -29.79
N VAL A 405 -5.90 -15.87 -28.97
CA VAL A 405 -5.87 -16.45 -27.64
C VAL A 405 -5.95 -15.38 -26.57
N HIS A 406 -6.97 -15.44 -25.71
CA HIS A 406 -7.20 -14.50 -24.62
C HIS A 406 -7.41 -15.24 -23.29
N PRO A 407 -7.08 -14.63 -22.14
CA PRO A 407 -7.44 -15.18 -20.83
C PRO A 407 -8.93 -15.54 -20.74
N ASP A 408 -9.26 -16.47 -19.86
CA ASP A 408 -10.62 -16.99 -19.61
C ASP A 408 -11.24 -17.82 -20.76
N MET A 409 -10.43 -18.19 -21.77
CA MET A 409 -10.89 -19.13 -22.80
C MET A 409 -10.96 -20.56 -22.28
N PRO A 410 -11.99 -21.33 -22.65
CA PRO A 410 -12.05 -22.75 -22.33
C PRO A 410 -10.98 -23.52 -23.10
N ALA A 411 -10.31 -24.40 -22.40
CA ALA A 411 -9.29 -25.25 -22.97
C ALA A 411 -9.60 -26.74 -22.71
N ARG A 412 -9.20 -27.58 -23.60
CA ARG A 412 -9.26 -29.04 -23.45
C ARG A 412 -7.85 -29.58 -23.35
N VAL A 413 -7.62 -30.37 -22.34
CA VAL A 413 -6.31 -30.93 -22.05
C VAL A 413 -6.29 -32.42 -22.36
N VAL A 414 -5.27 -32.85 -23.06
CA VAL A 414 -4.98 -34.25 -23.35
C VAL A 414 -3.61 -34.62 -22.78
N LEU A 415 -3.57 -35.58 -21.86
CA LEU A 415 -2.32 -36.05 -21.27
C LEU A 415 -1.67 -37.05 -22.22
N THR A 416 -0.60 -36.64 -22.89
CA THR A 416 0.09 -37.47 -23.88
C THR A 416 0.85 -38.67 -23.28
N ALA A 417 1.06 -38.66 -21.95
CA ALA A 417 1.68 -39.76 -21.21
C ALA A 417 0.77 -41.00 -21.07
N TYR A 418 -0.55 -40.84 -21.32
CA TYR A 418 -1.52 -41.91 -21.19
C TYR A 418 -2.15 -42.28 -22.55
N PRO A 419 -2.51 -43.53 -22.83
CA PRO A 419 -3.15 -43.91 -24.07
C PRO A 419 -4.56 -43.28 -24.17
N SER A 420 -4.75 -42.43 -25.16
CA SER A 420 -5.93 -41.54 -25.33
C SER A 420 -7.29 -42.23 -25.53
N ARG A 421 -7.34 -43.57 -25.69
CA ARG A 421 -8.59 -44.29 -25.99
C ARG A 421 -9.56 -44.44 -24.82
N HIS A 422 -9.12 -44.21 -23.59
CA HIS A 422 -9.93 -44.43 -22.37
C HIS A 422 -9.90 -43.28 -21.38
N LEU A 423 -9.26 -42.15 -21.73
CA LEU A 423 -9.25 -40.97 -20.86
C LEU A 423 -10.42 -40.07 -21.18
N PRO A 424 -11.19 -39.64 -20.18
CA PRO A 424 -12.12 -38.55 -20.32
C PRO A 424 -11.39 -37.26 -20.71
N GLN A 425 -12.09 -36.39 -21.42
CA GLN A 425 -11.53 -35.11 -21.81
C GLN A 425 -11.48 -34.23 -20.56
N ILE A 426 -10.28 -33.79 -20.22
CA ILE A 426 -10.06 -32.91 -19.08
C ILE A 426 -10.32 -31.47 -19.53
N HIS A 427 -11.26 -30.80 -18.89
CA HIS A 427 -11.55 -29.40 -19.13
C HIS A 427 -10.60 -28.53 -18.32
N GLY A 428 -10.25 -27.39 -18.86
CA GLY A 428 -9.42 -26.38 -18.21
C GLY A 428 -9.81 -25.00 -18.65
N LEU A 429 -9.36 -24.03 -17.90
CA LEU A 429 -9.52 -22.61 -18.19
C LEU A 429 -8.15 -21.96 -18.36
N LEU A 430 -8.00 -21.17 -19.41
CA LEU A 430 -6.78 -20.39 -19.64
C LEU A 430 -6.72 -19.24 -18.65
N THR A 431 -5.85 -19.33 -17.65
CA THR A 431 -5.75 -18.35 -16.56
C THR A 431 -4.94 -17.12 -16.95
N SER A 432 -3.85 -17.32 -17.68
CA SER A 432 -2.98 -16.22 -18.10
C SER A 432 -2.17 -16.57 -19.34
N VAL A 433 -1.81 -15.53 -20.09
CA VAL A 433 -0.88 -15.59 -21.23
C VAL A 433 0.23 -14.58 -20.97
N SER A 434 1.48 -14.96 -21.29
CA SER A 434 2.62 -14.06 -21.12
C SER A 434 2.47 -12.81 -22.00
N ALA A 435 2.76 -11.63 -21.44
CA ALA A 435 2.65 -10.36 -22.17
C ALA A 435 3.74 -10.19 -23.25
N ASP A 436 4.83 -10.95 -23.15
CA ASP A 436 5.94 -10.91 -24.11
C ASP A 436 6.30 -12.32 -24.56
N ARG A 437 6.94 -12.40 -25.73
CA ARG A 437 7.44 -13.66 -26.28
C ARG A 437 8.63 -14.15 -25.47
N LEU A 438 8.63 -15.43 -25.17
CA LEU A 438 9.77 -16.15 -24.60
C LEU A 438 10.47 -16.91 -25.71
N THR A 439 11.76 -17.18 -25.53
CA THR A 439 12.55 -17.99 -26.47
C THR A 439 12.94 -19.29 -25.76
N ASP A 440 12.70 -20.42 -26.39
CA ASP A 440 13.15 -21.70 -25.87
C ASP A 440 14.69 -21.80 -25.98
N GLU A 441 15.36 -21.98 -24.84
CA GLU A 441 16.83 -22.07 -24.78
C GLU A 441 17.43 -23.23 -25.59
N LYS A 442 16.64 -24.28 -25.87
CA LYS A 442 17.09 -25.47 -26.58
C LYS A 442 16.85 -25.42 -28.09
N THR A 443 15.69 -24.91 -28.51
CA THR A 443 15.27 -24.87 -29.91
C THR A 443 15.50 -23.53 -30.57
N GLY A 444 15.59 -22.46 -29.76
CA GLY A 444 15.67 -21.07 -30.23
C GLY A 444 14.33 -20.52 -30.78
N GLU A 445 13.25 -21.29 -30.69
CA GLU A 445 11.94 -20.88 -31.21
C GLU A 445 11.24 -19.93 -30.24
N PRO A 446 10.64 -18.86 -30.76
CA PRO A 446 9.84 -17.96 -29.92
C PRO A 446 8.45 -18.52 -29.68
N TYR A 447 7.98 -18.42 -28.43
CA TYR A 447 6.65 -18.86 -28.01
C TYR A 447 6.05 -17.90 -26.96
N PHE A 448 4.74 -17.97 -26.77
CA PHE A 448 4.04 -17.36 -25.64
C PHE A 448 3.69 -18.42 -24.62
N LEU A 449 3.97 -18.13 -23.33
CA LEU A 449 3.63 -19.05 -22.25
C LEU A 449 2.18 -18.81 -21.82
N ALA A 450 1.36 -19.82 -21.92
CA ALA A 450 -0.02 -19.81 -21.45
C ALA A 450 -0.19 -20.79 -20.29
N LYS A 451 -0.85 -20.35 -19.23
CA LYS A 451 -1.16 -21.18 -18.07
C LYS A 451 -2.60 -21.61 -18.09
N VAL A 452 -2.82 -22.89 -18.14
CA VAL A 452 -4.14 -23.50 -18.12
C VAL A 452 -4.35 -24.21 -16.80
N LYS A 453 -5.38 -23.78 -16.07
CA LYS A 453 -5.83 -24.41 -14.84
C LYS A 453 -6.83 -25.52 -15.19
N VAL A 454 -6.54 -26.72 -14.70
CA VAL A 454 -7.40 -27.88 -14.89
C VAL A 454 -8.54 -27.86 -13.88
N ASP A 455 -9.75 -28.28 -14.29
CA ASP A 455 -10.87 -28.39 -13.37
C ASP A 455 -10.67 -29.54 -12.38
N ALA A 456 -10.81 -29.22 -11.08
CA ALA A 456 -10.63 -30.19 -10.01
C ALA A 456 -11.66 -31.33 -10.07
N ALA A 457 -12.88 -31.05 -10.56
CA ALA A 457 -13.93 -32.05 -10.70
C ALA A 457 -13.57 -33.14 -11.71
N ASP A 458 -13.01 -32.76 -12.87
CA ASP A 458 -12.53 -33.73 -13.87
C ASP A 458 -11.38 -34.58 -13.37
N LEU A 459 -10.56 -34.02 -12.46
CA LEU A 459 -9.44 -34.76 -11.83
C LEU A 459 -9.90 -35.82 -10.82
N GLU A 460 -10.98 -35.55 -10.08
CA GLU A 460 -11.56 -36.49 -9.12
C GLU A 460 -12.26 -37.69 -9.83
N GLU A 461 -12.83 -37.49 -11.02
CA GLU A 461 -13.40 -38.56 -11.83
C GLU A 461 -12.34 -39.54 -12.37
N LEU A 462 -11.10 -39.09 -12.47
CA LEU A 462 -9.96 -39.88 -12.98
C LEU A 462 -9.27 -40.66 -11.86
N HIS A 463 -10.00 -41.65 -11.27
CA HIS A 463 -9.52 -42.46 -10.14
C HIS A 463 -8.14 -43.14 -10.35
N ASP A 464 -7.72 -43.36 -11.60
CA ASP A 464 -6.47 -44.05 -11.96
C ASP A 464 -5.35 -43.12 -12.47
N VAL A 465 -5.58 -41.83 -12.62
CA VAL A 465 -4.60 -40.88 -13.18
C VAL A 465 -4.10 -39.90 -12.11
N ARG A 466 -2.83 -40.02 -11.76
CA ARG A 466 -2.16 -39.03 -10.90
C ARG A 466 -1.37 -38.07 -11.78
N LEU A 467 -1.78 -36.80 -11.78
CA LEU A 467 -0.97 -35.76 -12.39
C LEU A 467 0.34 -35.62 -11.60
N SER A 468 1.45 -35.72 -12.30
CA SER A 468 2.77 -35.51 -11.71
C SER A 468 3.45 -34.34 -12.42
N PRO A 469 4.11 -33.42 -11.68
CA PRO A 469 4.91 -32.36 -12.27
C PRO A 469 5.91 -32.92 -13.30
N GLY A 470 6.01 -32.27 -14.46
CA GLY A 470 6.87 -32.73 -15.57
C GLY A 470 6.17 -33.62 -16.60
N MET A 471 4.92 -34.01 -16.38
CA MET A 471 4.15 -34.77 -17.38
C MET A 471 3.89 -33.92 -18.63
N PRO A 472 4.13 -34.46 -19.85
CA PRO A 472 3.75 -33.79 -21.09
C PRO A 472 2.23 -33.84 -21.30
N ALA A 473 1.69 -32.71 -21.74
CA ALA A 473 0.27 -32.53 -22.05
C ALA A 473 0.12 -31.75 -23.36
N GLU A 474 -0.95 -31.96 -24.06
CA GLU A 474 -1.35 -31.19 -25.22
C GLU A 474 -2.60 -30.39 -24.85
N VAL A 475 -2.57 -29.09 -25.08
CA VAL A 475 -3.64 -28.17 -24.73
C VAL A 475 -4.29 -27.67 -26.01
N MET A 476 -5.60 -27.86 -26.13
CA MET A 476 -6.43 -27.34 -27.20
C MET A 476 -7.26 -26.18 -26.67
N ILE A 477 -6.87 -24.96 -26.98
CA ILE A 477 -7.60 -23.74 -26.59
C ILE A 477 -8.69 -23.50 -27.62
N LEU A 478 -9.95 -23.47 -27.17
CA LEU A 478 -11.09 -23.30 -28.06
C LEU A 478 -11.23 -21.81 -28.40
N THR A 479 -10.95 -21.46 -29.66
CA THR A 479 -10.94 -20.07 -30.13
C THR A 479 -12.25 -19.58 -30.74
N GLY A 480 -13.22 -20.46 -30.84
CA GLY A 480 -14.56 -20.12 -31.34
C GLY A 480 -15.08 -21.08 -32.40
N GLU A 481 -16.19 -20.73 -32.99
CA GLU A 481 -16.84 -21.51 -34.06
C GLU A 481 -16.75 -20.70 -35.35
N HIS A 482 -16.16 -21.29 -36.40
CA HIS A 482 -16.13 -20.71 -37.75
C HIS A 482 -16.95 -21.57 -38.70
N THR A 483 -17.54 -20.92 -39.71
CA THR A 483 -18.28 -21.70 -40.74
C THR A 483 -17.29 -22.33 -41.71
N LEU A 484 -17.70 -23.47 -42.31
CA LEU A 484 -16.90 -24.13 -43.32
C LEU A 484 -16.58 -23.20 -44.50
N LEU A 485 -17.52 -22.28 -44.79
CA LEU A 485 -17.34 -21.27 -45.84
C LEU A 485 -16.25 -20.30 -45.51
N ASP A 486 -16.16 -19.78 -44.26
CA ASP A 486 -15.10 -18.88 -43.78
C ASP A 486 -13.75 -19.56 -43.88
N TYR A 487 -13.67 -20.84 -43.49
CA TYR A 487 -12.43 -21.62 -43.56
C TYR A 487 -11.93 -21.80 -45.00
N MET A 488 -12.84 -21.99 -45.96
CA MET A 488 -12.47 -22.13 -47.37
C MET A 488 -12.14 -20.81 -48.05
N LEU A 489 -12.73 -19.70 -47.60
CA LEU A 489 -12.47 -18.36 -48.16
C LEU A 489 -11.29 -17.65 -47.54
N ALA A 490 -10.93 -17.97 -46.31
CA ALA A 490 -9.80 -17.35 -45.57
C ALA A 490 -8.47 -17.28 -46.37
N PRO A 491 -8.00 -18.33 -47.09
CA PRO A 491 -6.78 -18.23 -47.90
C PRO A 491 -6.93 -17.28 -49.10
N VAL A 492 -8.15 -17.14 -49.64
CA VAL A 492 -8.43 -16.24 -50.76
C VAL A 492 -8.46 -14.78 -50.30
N GLU A 493 -9.10 -14.52 -49.15
CA GLU A 493 -9.09 -13.20 -48.53
C GLU A 493 -7.70 -12.77 -48.12
N ALA A 494 -6.91 -13.66 -47.49
CA ALA A 494 -5.53 -13.39 -47.15
C ALA A 494 -4.64 -13.09 -48.38
N SER A 495 -4.88 -13.76 -49.51
CA SER A 495 -4.17 -13.53 -50.77
C SER A 495 -4.59 -12.20 -51.44
N LEU A 496 -5.87 -11.87 -51.38
CA LEU A 496 -6.41 -10.60 -51.89
C LEU A 496 -5.88 -9.41 -51.05
N THR A 497 -5.90 -9.51 -49.75
CA THR A 497 -5.39 -8.46 -48.84
C THR A 497 -3.89 -8.21 -49.01
N ARG A 498 -3.12 -9.25 -49.33
CA ARG A 498 -1.68 -9.10 -49.64
C ARG A 498 -1.45 -8.50 -51.01
N SER A 499 -2.30 -8.83 -52.01
CA SER A 499 -2.15 -8.33 -53.37
C SER A 499 -2.55 -6.86 -53.55
N PHE A 500 -3.38 -6.32 -52.67
CA PHE A 500 -3.79 -4.91 -52.67
C PHE A 500 -3.01 -4.01 -51.68
N ARG A 501 -2.04 -4.55 -50.96
CA ARG A 501 -1.01 -3.78 -50.23
C ARG A 501 0.24 -3.68 -51.05
N GLU A 502 0.30 -2.76 -51.97
CA GLU A 502 1.57 -2.22 -52.49
C GLU A 502 2.10 -1.19 -51.47
N ASN A 503 3.40 -1.31 -51.16
CA ASN A 503 4.17 -0.42 -50.29
C ASN A 503 4.16 1.04 -50.81
#